data_87cdc61a398e9da8f822ceeae483f2ae
#
_entry.id   87cdc61a398e9da8f822ceeae483f2ae
#
_cell.length_a   1.000
_cell.length_b   1.000
_cell.length_c   1.000
_cell.angle_alpha   90.00
_cell.angle_beta   90.00
_cell.angle_gamma   90.00
#
_symmetry.space_group_name_H-M   'P 1'
#
loop_
_entity.id
_entity.type
_entity.pdbx_description
1 polymer ?
#
loop_
_entity_poly.entity_id
_entity_poly.type
_entity_poly.pdbx_seq_one_letter_code
_entity_poly.pdbx_strand_id
1 'polypeptide(L)'
;NKRKEESMVNTPYDDVFRTLLTDCTALIIPVVNELFHTSYTGKETIHLLQNEHFIKLPDGSEQERITDSSFEILGRERKRYHVECQSTEDGSMIVRMFEYDTQLALENREVTAGALVVHFPDSAIVALRHTKNTPEVLTVMIRTPGGEVSYAVPVLKVRQYTVEEIFEKKLFFLIPFHIFVYEK
;
A
#
# COMPACT_ATOMS: atom_id res chain seq x y z
N ASN A 1 11.02 -1.12 -31.55
CA ASN A 1 11.22 -0.85 -30.12
C ASN A 1 10.37 -1.84 -29.35
N LYS A 2 10.95 -3.00 -29.01
CA LYS A 2 10.37 -3.97 -28.10
C LYS A 2 10.45 -3.36 -26.68
N ARG A 3 9.33 -2.92 -26.12
CA ARG A 3 9.20 -2.78 -24.67
C ARG A 3 9.33 -4.19 -24.10
N LYS A 4 10.34 -4.42 -23.27
CA LYS A 4 10.42 -5.61 -22.44
C LYS A 4 9.21 -5.60 -21.51
N GLU A 5 8.37 -6.60 -21.63
CA GLU A 5 7.43 -7.00 -20.60
C GLU A 5 8.28 -7.42 -19.39
N GLU A 6 8.39 -6.55 -18.41
CA GLU A 6 8.86 -6.96 -17.09
C GLU A 6 7.68 -7.67 -16.42
N SER A 7 7.68 -9.00 -16.53
CA SER A 7 6.87 -9.83 -15.65
C SER A 7 7.22 -9.46 -14.21
N MET A 8 6.23 -9.09 -13.40
CA MET A 8 6.43 -8.92 -11.97
C MET A 8 6.91 -10.24 -11.39
N VAL A 9 8.21 -10.33 -11.12
CA VAL A 9 8.78 -11.42 -10.34
C VAL A 9 8.39 -11.14 -8.90
N ASN A 10 7.45 -11.93 -8.37
CA ASN A 10 7.12 -11.92 -6.95
C ASN A 10 8.42 -12.15 -6.19
N THR A 11 8.80 -11.20 -5.34
CA THR A 11 10.02 -11.33 -4.55
C THR A 11 9.71 -12.11 -3.26
N PRO A 12 10.71 -12.78 -2.64
CA PRO A 12 10.49 -13.40 -1.33
C PRO A 12 9.96 -12.43 -0.27
N TYR A 13 10.21 -11.14 -0.44
CA TYR A 13 9.73 -10.10 0.46
C TYR A 13 8.23 -9.86 0.34
N ASP A 14 7.69 -9.94 -0.88
CA ASP A 14 6.26 -9.79 -1.13
C ASP A 14 5.50 -10.95 -0.47
N ASP A 15 6.05 -12.17 -0.55
CA ASP A 15 5.46 -13.34 0.10
C ASP A 15 5.49 -13.23 1.64
N VAL A 16 6.60 -12.73 2.21
CA VAL A 16 6.70 -12.48 3.66
C VAL A 16 5.72 -11.40 4.09
N PHE A 17 5.61 -10.31 3.35
CA PHE A 17 4.68 -9.23 3.64
C PHE A 17 3.24 -9.73 3.66
N ARG A 18 2.85 -10.46 2.62
CA ARG A 18 1.54 -11.08 2.47
C ARG A 18 1.24 -12.06 3.61
N THR A 19 2.17 -12.95 3.92
CA THR A 19 2.02 -13.92 5.00
C THR A 19 1.82 -13.23 6.36
N LEU A 20 2.61 -12.21 6.67
CA LEU A 20 2.45 -11.44 7.90
C LEU A 20 1.10 -10.73 7.95
N LEU A 21 0.67 -10.14 6.84
CA LEU A 21 -0.61 -9.45 6.78
C LEU A 21 -1.78 -10.42 6.93
N THR A 22 -1.66 -11.65 6.45
CA THR A 22 -2.70 -12.68 6.54
C THR A 22 -2.72 -13.36 7.91
N ASP A 23 -1.56 -13.79 8.40
CA ASP A 23 -1.47 -14.67 9.58
C ASP A 23 -1.27 -13.88 10.88
N CYS A 24 -0.70 -12.68 10.79
CA CYS A 24 -0.37 -11.80 11.92
C CYS A 24 -0.97 -10.40 11.73
N THR A 25 -2.18 -10.31 11.25
CA THR A 25 -2.86 -9.09 10.78
C THR A 25 -2.78 -7.93 11.79
N ALA A 26 -2.92 -8.21 13.08
CA ALA A 26 -2.87 -7.18 14.12
C ALA A 26 -1.53 -6.42 14.20
N LEU A 27 -0.44 -7.02 13.70
CA LEU A 27 0.88 -6.39 13.70
C LEU A 27 0.97 -5.19 12.74
N ILE A 28 0.04 -5.07 11.79
CA ILE A 28 0.03 -3.92 10.87
C ILE A 28 -0.47 -2.63 11.53
N ILE A 29 -1.24 -2.72 12.62
CA ILE A 29 -1.85 -1.54 13.28
C ILE A 29 -0.80 -0.51 13.71
N PRO A 30 0.28 -0.87 14.42
CA PRO A 30 1.32 0.10 14.76
C PRO A 30 1.99 0.75 13.54
N VAL A 31 2.13 0.01 12.43
CA VAL A 31 2.66 0.55 11.17
C VAL A 31 1.69 1.57 10.57
N VAL A 32 0.38 1.29 10.61
CA VAL A 32 -0.66 2.25 10.18
C VAL A 32 -0.62 3.50 11.06
N ASN A 33 -0.47 3.35 12.38
CA ASN A 33 -0.35 4.49 13.28
C ASN A 33 0.88 5.36 12.94
N GLU A 34 2.01 4.73 12.64
CA GLU A 34 3.24 5.43 12.25
C GLU A 34 3.10 6.16 10.91
N LEU A 35 2.51 5.50 9.91
CA LEU A 35 2.36 6.03 8.55
C LEU A 35 1.34 7.17 8.46
N PHE A 36 0.21 7.02 9.13
CA PHE A 36 -0.95 7.91 8.95
C PHE A 36 -1.24 8.76 10.19
N HIS A 37 -0.35 8.72 11.21
CA HIS A 37 -0.50 9.45 12.48
C HIS A 37 -1.85 9.19 13.15
N THR A 38 -2.32 7.95 13.06
CA THR A 38 -3.53 7.48 13.73
C THR A 38 -3.22 7.01 15.15
N SER A 39 -4.25 6.72 15.93
CA SER A 39 -4.13 6.32 17.34
C SER A 39 -4.94 5.06 17.63
N TYR A 40 -4.88 4.08 16.75
CA TYR A 40 -5.46 2.76 17.00
C TYR A 40 -4.79 2.10 18.20
N THR A 41 -5.58 1.36 18.97
CA THR A 41 -5.13 0.71 20.22
C THR A 41 -4.40 -0.61 19.99
N GLY A 42 -4.53 -1.19 18.78
CA GLY A 42 -4.06 -2.52 18.44
C GLY A 42 -5.08 -3.64 18.72
N LYS A 43 -6.31 -3.27 19.13
CA LYS A 43 -7.40 -4.19 19.43
C LYS A 43 -8.53 -4.12 18.40
N GLU A 44 -8.41 -3.24 17.43
CA GLU A 44 -9.38 -3.05 16.37
C GLU A 44 -9.46 -4.30 15.50
N THR A 45 -10.66 -4.60 15.02
CA THR A 45 -10.85 -5.67 14.05
C THR A 45 -10.34 -5.22 12.68
N ILE A 46 -9.59 -6.09 12.02
CA ILE A 46 -9.10 -5.88 10.68
C ILE A 46 -9.78 -6.87 9.74
N HIS A 47 -10.29 -6.37 8.64
CA HIS A 47 -10.78 -7.18 7.54
C HIS A 47 -9.85 -7.04 6.34
N LEU A 48 -9.23 -8.13 5.92
CA LEU A 48 -8.47 -8.16 4.68
C LEU A 48 -9.45 -8.07 3.51
N LEU A 49 -9.11 -7.22 2.55
CA LEU A 49 -9.84 -7.11 1.31
C LEU A 49 -9.13 -8.01 0.30
N GLN A 50 -9.79 -9.12 -0.08
CA GLN A 50 -9.29 -9.99 -1.14
C GLN A 50 -9.70 -9.38 -2.48
N ASN A 51 -8.74 -8.89 -3.22
CA ASN A 51 -8.98 -8.23 -4.49
C ASN A 51 -8.18 -8.94 -5.58
N GLU A 52 -8.81 -9.94 -6.21
CA GLU A 52 -8.37 -10.44 -7.50
C GLU A 52 -8.86 -9.45 -8.57
N HIS A 53 -7.96 -8.68 -9.15
CA HIS A 53 -8.32 -7.74 -10.20
C HIS A 53 -7.83 -8.27 -11.55
N PHE A 54 -8.78 -8.41 -12.47
CA PHE A 54 -8.46 -8.68 -13.88
C PHE A 54 -8.40 -7.36 -14.64
N ILE A 55 -7.20 -6.96 -15.05
CA ILE A 55 -7.02 -5.79 -15.90
C ILE A 55 -7.01 -6.28 -17.35
N LYS A 56 -7.95 -5.76 -18.16
CA LYS A 56 -7.92 -5.95 -19.61
C LYS A 56 -6.82 -5.10 -20.21
N LEU A 57 -5.85 -5.76 -20.80
CA LEU A 57 -4.79 -5.10 -21.54
C LEU A 57 -5.32 -4.61 -22.92
N PRO A 58 -4.65 -3.62 -23.56
CA PRO A 58 -5.05 -3.10 -24.87
C PRO A 58 -5.09 -4.16 -25.97
N ASP A 59 -4.40 -5.28 -25.81
CA ASP A 59 -4.39 -6.43 -26.72
C ASP A 59 -5.56 -7.40 -26.52
N GLY A 60 -6.45 -7.11 -25.54
CA GLY A 60 -7.60 -7.92 -25.19
C GLY A 60 -7.31 -9.08 -24.25
N SER A 61 -6.06 -9.29 -23.83
CA SER A 61 -5.71 -10.25 -22.78
C SER A 61 -6.10 -9.73 -21.40
N GLU A 62 -6.39 -10.65 -20.46
CA GLU A 62 -6.63 -10.32 -19.07
C GLU A 62 -5.38 -10.63 -18.26
N GLN A 63 -4.90 -9.65 -17.50
CA GLN A 63 -3.84 -9.84 -16.52
C GLN A 63 -4.46 -9.85 -15.14
N GLU A 64 -4.33 -10.97 -14.44
CA GLU A 64 -4.66 -11.05 -13.02
C GLU A 64 -3.62 -10.26 -12.23
N ARG A 65 -4.08 -9.28 -11.44
CA ARG A 65 -3.26 -8.57 -10.47
C ARG A 65 -3.89 -8.74 -9.09
N ILE A 66 -3.18 -9.41 -8.22
CA ILE A 66 -3.59 -9.63 -6.85
C ILE A 66 -3.03 -8.49 -6.00
N THR A 67 -3.91 -7.69 -5.40
CA THR A 67 -3.55 -6.70 -4.38
C THR A 67 -3.85 -7.29 -3.01
N ASP A 68 -2.89 -8.01 -2.45
CA ASP A 68 -3.07 -8.65 -1.14
C ASP A 68 -2.79 -7.71 0.05
N SER A 69 -2.58 -6.43 -0.22
CA SER A 69 -2.11 -5.44 0.74
C SER A 69 -3.17 -4.41 1.13
N SER A 70 -4.44 -4.66 0.82
CA SER A 70 -5.56 -3.80 1.20
C SER A 70 -6.41 -4.42 2.31
N PHE A 71 -6.81 -3.57 3.25
CA PHE A 71 -7.57 -3.98 4.42
C PHE A 71 -8.41 -2.84 4.98
N GLU A 72 -9.39 -3.19 5.81
CA GLU A 72 -10.18 -2.23 6.58
C GLU A 72 -9.88 -2.37 8.06
N ILE A 73 -9.77 -1.27 8.76
CA ILE A 73 -9.74 -1.22 10.22
C ILE A 73 -11.09 -0.72 10.72
N LEU A 74 -11.72 -1.52 11.58
CA LEU A 74 -12.99 -1.21 12.21
C LEU A 74 -12.71 -0.58 13.57
N GLY A 75 -12.57 0.76 13.59
CA GLY A 75 -12.47 1.57 14.79
C GLY A 75 -13.78 2.33 15.06
N ARG A 76 -13.69 3.61 15.42
CA ARG A 76 -14.87 4.50 15.51
C ARG A 76 -15.55 4.66 14.16
N GLU A 77 -14.75 4.67 13.11
CA GLU A 77 -15.15 4.67 11.71
C GLU A 77 -14.47 3.51 11.01
N ARG A 78 -15.08 3.02 9.95
CA ARG A 78 -14.47 2.06 9.05
C ARG A 78 -13.54 2.81 8.10
N LYS A 79 -12.25 2.50 8.15
CA LYS A 79 -11.26 3.07 7.24
C LYS A 79 -10.57 2.00 6.41
N ARG A 80 -10.34 2.31 5.15
CA ARG A 80 -9.60 1.47 4.22
C ARG A 80 -8.18 1.93 4.08
N TYR A 81 -7.30 0.96 4.03
CA TYR A 81 -5.87 1.14 3.85
C TYR A 81 -5.36 0.27 2.71
N HIS A 82 -4.40 0.82 1.99
CA HIS A 82 -3.65 0.11 0.97
C HIS A 82 -2.16 0.34 1.24
N VAL A 83 -1.45 -0.70 1.63
CA VAL A 83 -0.03 -0.62 2.00
C VAL A 83 0.77 -1.57 1.14
N GLU A 84 1.59 -1.02 0.25
CA GLU A 84 2.47 -1.79 -0.63
C GLU A 84 3.87 -1.93 -0.06
N CYS A 85 4.46 -3.13 -0.22
CA CYS A 85 5.86 -3.39 0.11
C CYS A 85 6.73 -3.20 -1.14
N GLN A 86 7.78 -2.41 -1.04
CA GLN A 86 8.70 -2.17 -2.15
C GLN A 86 10.11 -2.59 -1.79
N SER A 87 10.63 -3.61 -2.49
CA SER A 87 12.00 -4.11 -2.29
C SER A 87 13.05 -3.39 -3.14
N THR A 88 12.64 -2.74 -4.22
CA THR A 88 13.52 -1.99 -5.14
C THR A 88 12.91 -0.64 -5.46
N GLU A 89 13.75 0.38 -5.71
CA GLU A 89 13.26 1.66 -6.24
C GLU A 89 12.75 1.47 -7.67
N ASP A 90 11.46 1.66 -7.84
CA ASP A 90 10.78 1.60 -9.12
C ASP A 90 9.89 2.84 -9.25
N GLY A 91 10.21 3.70 -10.23
CA GLY A 91 9.43 4.90 -10.51
C GLY A 91 7.99 4.64 -10.96
N SER A 92 7.63 3.39 -11.29
CA SER A 92 6.27 3.00 -11.65
C SER A 92 5.38 2.73 -10.43
N MET A 93 5.94 2.63 -9.21
CA MET A 93 5.17 2.28 -8.01
C MET A 93 4.00 3.22 -7.77
N ILE A 94 4.21 4.54 -7.88
CA ILE A 94 3.13 5.51 -7.65
C ILE A 94 2.00 5.38 -8.69
N VAL A 95 2.32 4.96 -9.91
CA VAL A 95 1.31 4.69 -10.94
C VAL A 95 0.50 3.46 -10.56
N ARG A 96 1.15 2.39 -10.14
CA ARG A 96 0.47 1.16 -9.67
C ARG A 96 -0.39 1.44 -8.45
N MET A 97 0.13 2.21 -7.46
CA MET A 97 -0.65 2.64 -6.30
C MET A 97 -1.94 3.32 -6.74
N PHE A 98 -1.87 4.28 -7.66
CA PHE A 98 -3.05 4.98 -8.16
C PHE A 98 -4.03 4.06 -8.90
N GLU A 99 -3.53 3.13 -9.71
CA GLU A 99 -4.36 2.13 -10.39
C GLU A 99 -5.15 1.28 -9.38
N TYR A 100 -4.47 0.77 -8.35
CA TYR A 100 -5.11 -0.04 -7.30
C TYR A 100 -6.07 0.76 -6.43
N ASP A 101 -5.66 1.96 -6.01
CA ASP A 101 -6.52 2.86 -5.24
C ASP A 101 -7.81 3.19 -6.00
N THR A 102 -7.72 3.39 -7.31
CA THR A 102 -8.87 3.63 -8.18
C THR A 102 -9.79 2.41 -8.24
N GLN A 103 -9.25 1.21 -8.34
CA GLN A 103 -10.03 -0.02 -8.32
C GLN A 103 -10.76 -0.21 -6.99
N LEU A 104 -10.05 -0.06 -5.87
CA LEU A 104 -10.62 -0.11 -4.53
C LEU A 104 -11.73 0.93 -4.32
N ALA A 105 -11.54 2.14 -4.86
CA ALA A 105 -12.52 3.20 -4.80
C ALA A 105 -13.78 2.88 -5.61
N LEU A 106 -13.60 2.24 -6.78
CA LEU A 106 -14.72 1.85 -7.64
C LEU A 106 -15.54 0.68 -7.08
N GLU A 107 -14.95 -0.21 -6.31
CA GLU A 107 -15.67 -1.31 -5.65
C GLU A 107 -16.71 -0.82 -4.66
N ASN A 108 -16.42 0.28 -3.96
CA ASN A 108 -17.31 0.91 -3.00
C ASN A 108 -17.97 2.19 -3.49
N ARG A 109 -18.12 2.29 -4.79
CA ARG A 109 -18.78 3.44 -5.38
C ARG A 109 -20.24 3.53 -4.96
N GLU A 110 -20.68 4.75 -4.77
CA GLU A 110 -22.08 5.08 -4.63
C GLU A 110 -22.55 5.75 -5.91
N VAL A 111 -23.63 5.22 -6.49
CA VAL A 111 -24.24 5.78 -7.69
C VAL A 111 -25.60 6.34 -7.33
N THR A 112 -25.78 7.63 -7.47
CA THR A 112 -27.03 8.34 -7.29
C THR A 112 -27.52 8.91 -8.62
N ALA A 113 -28.74 9.46 -8.67
CA ALA A 113 -29.33 10.03 -9.88
C ALA A 113 -28.60 11.31 -10.35
N GLY A 114 -27.36 11.26 -10.69
CA GLY A 114 -26.58 12.40 -11.20
C GLY A 114 -25.17 12.52 -10.62
N ALA A 115 -24.77 11.58 -9.76
CA ALA A 115 -23.42 11.56 -9.21
C ALA A 115 -22.86 10.15 -9.06
N LEU A 116 -21.57 10.02 -9.33
CA LEU A 116 -20.74 8.90 -8.92
C LEU A 116 -19.84 9.38 -7.78
N VAL A 117 -19.97 8.77 -6.62
CA VAL A 117 -19.09 9.03 -5.47
C VAL A 117 -18.15 7.85 -5.30
N VAL A 118 -16.86 8.12 -5.18
CA VAL A 118 -15.80 7.13 -4.95
C VAL A 118 -14.98 7.52 -3.73
N HIS A 119 -14.60 6.52 -2.93
CA HIS A 119 -13.84 6.71 -1.71
C HIS A 119 -12.48 6.02 -1.84
N PHE A 120 -11.42 6.82 -2.01
CA PHE A 120 -10.06 6.33 -2.07
C PHE A 120 -9.58 5.83 -0.71
N PRO A 121 -8.76 4.77 -0.66
CA PRO A 121 -8.14 4.32 0.57
C PRO A 121 -7.04 5.30 1.03
N ASP A 122 -6.67 5.23 2.30
CA ASP A 122 -5.40 5.79 2.77
C ASP A 122 -4.26 4.85 2.32
N SER A 123 -3.37 5.33 1.45
CA SER A 123 -2.36 4.50 0.78
C SER A 123 -0.96 4.88 1.21
N ALA A 124 -0.09 3.88 1.37
CA ALA A 124 1.30 4.07 1.78
C ALA A 124 2.23 3.01 1.18
N ILE A 125 3.53 3.30 1.21
CA ILE A 125 4.59 2.39 0.76
C ILE A 125 5.50 2.06 1.93
N VAL A 126 5.81 0.78 2.12
CA VAL A 126 6.87 0.29 2.98
C VAL A 126 8.09 -0.02 2.12
N ALA A 127 9.08 0.87 2.14
CA ALA A 127 10.30 0.74 1.35
C ALA A 127 11.36 -0.04 2.13
N LEU A 128 11.68 -1.24 1.67
CA LEU A 128 12.71 -2.10 2.27
C LEU A 128 14.12 -1.59 1.94
N ARG A 129 14.27 -1.01 0.76
CA ARG A 129 15.49 -0.33 0.31
C ARG A 129 15.15 1.09 -0.07
N HIS A 130 16.06 2.00 0.22
CA HIS A 130 15.92 3.39 -0.16
C HIS A 130 17.29 4.02 -0.39
N THR A 131 17.32 5.07 -1.15
CA THR A 131 18.47 5.97 -1.32
C THR A 131 18.20 7.29 -0.60
N LYS A 132 19.20 8.17 -0.58
CA LYS A 132 19.02 9.55 -0.06
C LYS A 132 18.00 10.38 -0.86
N ASN A 133 17.67 9.93 -2.07
CA ASN A 133 16.73 10.63 -2.96
C ASN A 133 15.31 10.07 -2.86
N THR A 134 15.11 8.95 -2.15
CA THR A 134 13.77 8.38 -1.94
C THR A 134 12.94 9.37 -1.09
N PRO A 135 11.82 9.87 -1.59
CA PRO A 135 11.01 10.84 -0.86
C PRO A 135 10.38 10.23 0.39
N GLU A 136 10.04 11.07 1.36
CA GLU A 136 9.26 10.68 2.55
C GLU A 136 7.77 10.56 2.21
N VAL A 137 7.32 11.29 1.19
CA VAL A 137 5.93 11.34 0.75
C VAL A 137 5.91 11.46 -0.75
N LEU A 138 5.14 10.62 -1.41
CA LEU A 138 4.73 10.77 -2.80
C LEU A 138 3.39 11.49 -2.86
N THR A 139 3.13 12.20 -3.95
CA THR A 139 1.86 12.91 -4.14
C THR A 139 1.20 12.45 -5.43
N VAL A 140 -0.06 12.02 -5.32
CA VAL A 140 -0.92 11.83 -6.49
C VAL A 140 -1.73 13.10 -6.69
N MET A 141 -1.67 13.65 -7.90
CA MET A 141 -2.39 14.86 -8.29
C MET A 141 -3.33 14.55 -9.45
N ILE A 142 -4.61 14.77 -9.25
CA ILE A 142 -5.67 14.52 -10.23
C ILE A 142 -6.18 15.85 -10.74
N ARG A 143 -5.98 16.12 -12.03
CA ARG A 143 -6.47 17.31 -12.71
C ARG A 143 -7.71 16.96 -13.50
N THR A 144 -8.79 17.66 -13.20
CA THR A 144 -10.07 17.50 -13.87
C THR A 144 -10.53 18.82 -14.50
N PRO A 145 -11.51 18.81 -15.40
CA PRO A 145 -12.07 20.06 -15.93
C PRO A 145 -12.64 20.98 -14.85
N GLY A 146 -13.06 20.43 -13.70
CA GLY A 146 -13.63 21.18 -12.58
C GLY A 146 -12.62 21.66 -11.55
N GLY A 147 -11.34 21.25 -11.64
CA GLY A 147 -10.31 21.61 -10.68
C GLY A 147 -9.29 20.52 -10.44
N GLU A 148 -8.50 20.70 -9.41
CA GLU A 148 -7.41 19.81 -9.02
C GLU A 148 -7.63 19.31 -7.59
N VAL A 149 -7.37 18.03 -7.36
CA VAL A 149 -7.32 17.40 -6.04
C VAL A 149 -6.02 16.60 -5.92
N SER A 150 -5.43 16.57 -4.74
CA SER A 150 -4.23 15.76 -4.48
C SER A 150 -4.34 15.03 -3.16
N TYR A 151 -3.65 13.88 -3.08
CA TYR A 151 -3.47 13.17 -1.83
C TYR A 151 -2.03 12.68 -1.68
N ALA A 152 -1.63 12.51 -0.43
CA ALA A 152 -0.29 12.07 -0.06
C ALA A 152 -0.24 10.55 0.08
N VAL A 153 0.88 9.96 -0.37
CA VAL A 153 1.23 8.56 -0.16
C VAL A 153 2.54 8.54 0.64
N PRO A 154 2.48 8.38 1.97
CA PRO A 154 3.68 8.32 2.81
C PRO A 154 4.54 7.10 2.49
N VAL A 155 5.86 7.26 2.67
CA VAL A 155 6.85 6.22 2.43
C VAL A 155 7.59 5.91 3.73
N LEU A 156 7.33 4.75 4.31
CA LEU A 156 8.06 4.26 5.47
C LEU A 156 9.34 3.57 4.99
N LYS A 157 10.49 4.09 5.41
CA LYS A 157 11.81 3.54 5.04
C LYS A 157 12.30 2.64 6.17
N VAL A 158 12.21 1.33 5.99
CA VAL A 158 12.53 0.34 7.04
C VAL A 158 13.93 0.51 7.60
N ARG A 159 14.91 0.85 6.75
CA ARG A 159 16.31 1.02 7.16
C ARG A 159 16.58 2.24 8.04
N GLN A 160 15.64 3.16 8.16
CA GLN A 160 15.80 4.34 9.02
C GLN A 160 15.47 4.03 10.48
N TYR A 161 14.76 2.92 10.75
CA TYR A 161 14.41 2.51 12.10
C TYR A 161 15.52 1.68 12.71
N THR A 162 15.95 2.04 13.92
CA THR A 162 16.79 1.18 14.75
C THR A 162 15.97 0.04 15.35
N VAL A 163 16.64 -0.98 15.84
CA VAL A 163 15.94 -2.09 16.52
C VAL A 163 15.21 -1.58 17.77
N GLU A 164 15.83 -0.65 18.51
CA GLU A 164 15.24 -0.01 19.70
C GLU A 164 13.94 0.74 19.34
N GLU A 165 13.96 1.53 18.27
CA GLU A 165 12.77 2.26 17.78
C GLU A 165 11.65 1.31 17.33
N ILE A 166 12.00 0.19 16.67
CA ILE A 166 11.03 -0.84 16.30
C ILE A 166 10.33 -1.41 17.54
N PHE A 167 11.10 -1.68 18.61
CA PHE A 167 10.53 -2.20 19.86
C PHE A 167 9.73 -1.14 20.60
N GLU A 168 10.22 0.08 20.72
CA GLU A 168 9.54 1.20 21.39
C GLU A 168 8.21 1.51 20.74
N LYS A 169 8.18 1.60 19.41
CA LYS A 169 6.98 1.89 18.62
C LYS A 169 6.14 0.65 18.31
N LYS A 170 6.56 -0.54 18.77
CA LYS A 170 5.89 -1.83 18.51
C LYS A 170 5.73 -2.16 17.02
N LEU A 171 6.66 -1.72 16.20
CA LEU A 171 6.65 -1.95 14.75
C LEU A 171 7.13 -3.38 14.40
N PHE A 172 6.63 -4.38 15.13
CA PHE A 172 7.07 -5.77 15.00
C PHE A 172 6.82 -6.37 13.62
N PHE A 173 5.84 -5.85 12.90
CA PHE A 173 5.61 -6.19 11.49
C PHE A 173 6.86 -5.98 10.62
N LEU A 174 7.73 -5.02 10.98
CA LEU A 174 8.93 -4.68 10.22
C LEU A 174 10.14 -5.56 10.54
N ILE A 175 10.11 -6.36 11.61
CA ILE A 175 11.28 -7.15 12.05
C ILE A 175 11.84 -8.06 10.95
N PRO A 176 11.03 -8.87 10.25
CA PRO A 176 11.55 -9.75 9.19
C PRO A 176 12.25 -8.97 8.08
N PHE A 177 11.77 -7.78 7.78
CA PHE A 177 12.37 -6.93 6.73
C PHE A 177 13.62 -6.20 7.22
N HIS A 178 13.73 -5.92 8.50
CA HIS A 178 14.90 -5.27 9.09
C HIS A 178 16.13 -6.18 9.05
N ILE A 179 15.95 -7.50 9.11
CA ILE A 179 17.06 -8.48 8.99
C ILE A 179 17.73 -8.35 7.62
N PHE A 180 16.97 -8.11 6.55
CA PHE A 180 17.50 -7.95 5.19
C PHE A 180 18.23 -6.62 4.95
N VAL A 181 18.19 -5.70 5.92
CA VAL A 181 18.99 -4.46 5.87
C VAL A 181 20.48 -4.76 5.80
N TYR A 182 20.91 -5.89 6.38
CA TYR A 182 22.30 -6.30 6.49
C TYR A 182 22.78 -7.21 5.36
N GLU A 183 21.90 -7.61 4.44
CA GLU A 183 22.33 -8.30 3.22
C GLU A 183 23.02 -7.30 2.28
N LYS A 184 24.26 -7.66 1.89
CA LYS A 184 25.11 -6.86 0.99
C LYS A 184 24.71 -7.06 -0.47
#